data_c74b7e92c5a73550bd761c58234f2e84
#
_entry.id   c74b7e92c5a73550bd761c58234f2e84
#
_cell.length_a   1.000
_cell.length_b   1.000
_cell.length_c   1.000
_cell.angle_alpha   90.00
_cell.angle_beta   90.00
_cell.angle_gamma   90.00
#
_symmetry.space_group_name_H-M   'P 1'
#
loop_
_entity.id
_entity.type
_entity.pdbx_description
1 polymer ?
#
loop_
_entity_poly.entity_id
_entity_poly.type
_entity_poly.pdbx_seq_one_letter_code
_entity_poly.pdbx_strand_id
1 'polypeptide(L)'
;RMAELRDPKETGNHVNRVSAYAIEIYEKWAQNKGIERTVIKKVKDTLRISAMLHDVGKVAISDTILKKPGKLTEAEYAVMKTHTLSGARLFDEAASDWDALAAEVALTHHERWDGQGYPGNIEDVWSENHVLSKGLAGEDIPISGRIVALADVYDALISKRVYKDAWDEDQVLEYLKNQSGSQFDPDVVDAFLSIYAVIRAIRDKYAE
;
A
#
# COMPACT_ATOMS: atom_id res chain seq x y z
N ARG A 1 -14.57 -3.62 -6.70
CA ARG A 1 -15.72 -2.74 -7.01
C ARG A 1 -16.57 -2.37 -5.77
N MET A 2 -16.88 -3.31 -4.84
CA MET A 2 -17.72 -2.95 -3.68
C MET A 2 -17.00 -2.05 -2.67
N ALA A 3 -15.71 -2.26 -2.40
CA ALA A 3 -14.92 -1.40 -1.54
C ALA A 3 -14.73 -0.01 -2.17
N GLU A 4 -14.39 0.06 -3.46
CA GLU A 4 -14.23 1.29 -4.24
C GLU A 4 -15.50 2.15 -4.29
N LEU A 5 -16.67 1.54 -4.34
CA LEU A 5 -17.96 2.26 -4.35
C LEU A 5 -18.28 2.94 -3.00
N ARG A 6 -17.63 2.51 -1.91
CA ARG A 6 -17.85 3.08 -0.57
C ARG A 6 -16.86 4.18 -0.21
N ASP A 7 -15.61 4.11 -0.66
CA ASP A 7 -14.62 5.14 -0.42
C ASP A 7 -14.53 6.11 -1.62
N PRO A 8 -15.03 7.34 -1.49
CA PRO A 8 -14.97 8.31 -2.58
C PRO A 8 -13.53 8.78 -2.90
N LYS A 9 -12.53 8.35 -2.11
CA LYS A 9 -11.12 8.66 -2.33
C LYS A 9 -10.42 7.61 -3.20
N GLU A 10 -11.07 6.45 -3.42
CA GLU A 10 -10.54 5.36 -4.24
C GLU A 10 -11.35 5.22 -5.51
N THR A 11 -10.72 5.49 -6.64
CA THR A 11 -11.28 5.21 -7.97
C THR A 11 -10.76 3.86 -8.46
N GLY A 12 -11.52 3.19 -9.35
CA GLY A 12 -11.03 1.95 -9.98
C GLY A 12 -9.71 2.13 -10.70
N ASN A 13 -9.41 3.35 -11.17
CA ASN A 13 -8.13 3.68 -11.77
C ASN A 13 -6.99 3.73 -10.74
N HIS A 14 -7.23 4.22 -9.50
CA HIS A 14 -6.25 4.18 -8.42
C HIS A 14 -5.77 2.76 -8.14
N VAL A 15 -6.68 1.85 -7.90
CA VAL A 15 -6.36 0.44 -7.60
C VAL A 15 -5.56 -0.21 -8.74
N ASN A 16 -5.94 0.06 -9.99
CA ASN A 16 -5.23 -0.42 -11.17
C ASN A 16 -3.82 0.19 -11.28
N ARG A 17 -3.66 1.49 -11.01
CA ARG A 17 -2.35 2.17 -11.02
C ARG A 17 -1.44 1.64 -9.93
N VAL A 18 -1.90 1.60 -8.66
CA VAL A 18 -1.12 1.09 -7.53
C VAL A 18 -0.62 -0.32 -7.80
N SER A 19 -1.49 -1.21 -8.30
CA SER A 19 -1.11 -2.59 -8.62
C SER A 19 -0.07 -2.66 -9.75
N ALA A 20 -0.23 -1.84 -10.79
CA ALA A 20 0.71 -1.80 -11.90
C ALA A 20 2.07 -1.21 -11.48
N TYR A 21 2.09 -0.18 -10.65
CA TYR A 21 3.34 0.33 -10.07
C TYR A 21 4.03 -0.72 -9.22
N ALA A 22 3.28 -1.37 -8.32
CA ALA A 22 3.83 -2.35 -7.39
C ALA A 22 4.57 -3.49 -8.10
N ILE A 23 4.01 -4.04 -9.19
CA ILE A 23 4.65 -5.14 -9.91
C ILE A 23 5.92 -4.71 -10.66
N GLU A 24 5.97 -3.49 -11.20
CA GLU A 24 7.16 -2.99 -11.88
C GLU A 24 8.27 -2.61 -10.88
N ILE A 25 7.91 -2.00 -9.75
CA ILE A 25 8.86 -1.71 -8.65
C ILE A 25 9.43 -3.02 -8.11
N TYR A 26 8.58 -4.03 -7.85
CA TYR A 26 9.03 -5.34 -7.39
C TYR A 26 9.99 -6.00 -8.37
N GLU A 27 9.66 -6.01 -9.65
CA GLU A 27 10.53 -6.59 -10.67
C GLU A 27 11.92 -5.95 -10.66
N LYS A 28 11.97 -4.61 -10.60
CA LYS A 28 13.23 -3.88 -10.59
C LYS A 28 14.02 -4.12 -9.30
N TRP A 29 13.36 -4.05 -8.15
CA TRP A 29 13.98 -4.36 -6.87
C TRP A 29 14.54 -5.79 -6.84
N ALA A 30 13.77 -6.76 -7.29
CA ALA A 30 14.15 -8.16 -7.31
C ALA A 30 15.34 -8.44 -8.27
N GLN A 31 15.36 -7.77 -9.42
CA GLN A 31 16.51 -7.80 -10.35
C GLN A 31 17.78 -7.23 -9.71
N ASN A 32 17.66 -6.10 -8.99
CA ASN A 32 18.78 -5.49 -8.27
C ASN A 32 19.33 -6.42 -7.16
N LYS A 33 18.45 -7.24 -6.56
CA LYS A 33 18.82 -8.26 -5.55
C LYS A 33 19.29 -9.59 -6.15
N GLY A 34 19.32 -9.73 -7.47
CA GLY A 34 19.75 -10.94 -8.16
C GLY A 34 18.77 -12.11 -8.06
N ILE A 35 17.48 -11.84 -7.79
CA ILE A 35 16.43 -12.87 -7.71
C ILE A 35 16.18 -13.47 -9.10
N GLU A 36 15.97 -14.78 -9.14
CA GLU A 36 15.76 -15.51 -10.38
C GLU A 36 14.45 -15.11 -11.09
N ARG A 37 14.48 -15.00 -12.42
CA ARG A 37 13.34 -14.55 -13.24
C ARG A 37 12.07 -15.36 -13.04
N THR A 38 12.18 -16.66 -12.82
CA THR A 38 11.04 -17.57 -12.58
C THR A 38 10.32 -17.21 -11.27
N VAL A 39 11.08 -16.87 -10.22
CA VAL A 39 10.55 -16.41 -8.93
C VAL A 39 9.88 -15.05 -9.10
N ILE A 40 10.55 -14.11 -9.78
CA ILE A 40 10.02 -12.77 -10.04
C ILE A 40 8.65 -12.87 -10.73
N LYS A 41 8.54 -13.70 -11.77
CA LYS A 41 7.28 -13.86 -12.50
C LYS A 41 6.16 -14.39 -11.60
N LYS A 42 6.43 -15.45 -10.81
CA LYS A 42 5.43 -16.04 -9.89
C LYS A 42 4.92 -14.99 -8.91
N VAL A 43 5.81 -14.22 -8.30
CA VAL A 43 5.44 -13.20 -7.32
C VAL A 43 4.69 -12.03 -7.96
N LYS A 44 5.08 -11.58 -9.15
CA LYS A 44 4.36 -10.50 -9.86
C LYS A 44 2.89 -10.82 -10.10
N ASP A 45 2.59 -12.07 -10.51
CA ASP A 45 1.21 -12.49 -10.77
C ASP A 45 0.35 -12.43 -9.50
N THR A 46 0.91 -12.80 -8.35
CA THR A 46 0.24 -12.76 -7.05
C THR A 46 0.16 -11.34 -6.50
N LEU A 47 1.28 -10.60 -6.53
CA LEU A 47 1.38 -9.24 -5.99
C LEU A 47 0.42 -8.26 -6.67
N ARG A 48 0.18 -8.45 -7.98
CA ARG A 48 -0.77 -7.62 -8.72
C ARG A 48 -2.14 -7.59 -8.04
N ILE A 49 -2.68 -8.77 -7.72
CA ILE A 49 -4.01 -8.90 -7.13
C ILE A 49 -3.99 -8.45 -5.67
N SER A 50 -2.95 -8.82 -4.93
CA SER A 50 -2.79 -8.41 -3.52
C SER A 50 -2.72 -6.89 -3.37
N ALA A 51 -1.98 -6.20 -4.25
CA ALA A 51 -1.92 -4.74 -4.26
C ALA A 51 -3.27 -4.09 -4.62
N MET A 52 -4.10 -4.72 -5.46
CA MET A 52 -5.47 -4.25 -5.73
C MET A 52 -6.38 -4.35 -4.50
N LEU A 53 -6.05 -5.20 -3.55
CA LEU A 53 -6.86 -5.49 -2.37
C LEU A 53 -6.30 -4.87 -1.08
N HIS A 54 -5.23 -4.05 -1.17
CA HIS A 54 -4.58 -3.48 0.02
C HIS A 54 -5.55 -2.80 0.99
N ASP A 55 -6.53 -2.09 0.46
CA ASP A 55 -7.51 -1.30 1.20
C ASP A 55 -8.88 -1.99 1.33
N VAL A 56 -9.01 -3.28 0.98
CA VAL A 56 -10.30 -4.00 1.01
C VAL A 56 -10.96 -3.97 2.39
N GLY A 57 -10.19 -3.90 3.46
CA GLY A 57 -10.69 -3.84 4.84
C GLY A 57 -11.46 -2.57 5.19
N LYS A 58 -11.40 -1.52 4.36
CA LYS A 58 -12.24 -0.32 4.53
C LYS A 58 -13.75 -0.62 4.46
N VAL A 59 -14.14 -1.79 3.93
CA VAL A 59 -15.53 -2.24 3.97
C VAL A 59 -16.07 -2.40 5.40
N ALA A 60 -15.20 -2.62 6.38
CA ALA A 60 -15.57 -2.74 7.78
C ALA A 60 -15.63 -1.39 8.52
N ILE A 61 -15.17 -0.31 7.89
CA ILE A 61 -15.17 1.04 8.50
C ILE A 61 -16.54 1.69 8.30
N SER A 62 -17.07 2.30 9.36
CA SER A 62 -18.35 3.03 9.29
C SER A 62 -18.28 4.18 8.29
N ASP A 63 -19.37 4.39 7.53
CA ASP A 63 -19.49 5.49 6.58
C ASP A 63 -19.36 6.87 7.24
N THR A 64 -19.70 7.00 8.50
CA THR A 64 -19.53 8.25 9.27
C THR A 64 -18.07 8.65 9.45
N ILE A 65 -17.16 7.67 9.47
CA ILE A 65 -15.71 7.89 9.54
C ILE A 65 -15.12 7.93 8.13
N LEU A 66 -15.43 6.94 7.31
CA LEU A 66 -14.87 6.77 5.96
C LEU A 66 -15.15 7.99 5.07
N LYS A 67 -16.39 8.49 5.10
CA LYS A 67 -16.86 9.61 4.27
C LYS A 67 -16.85 10.96 4.99
N LYS A 68 -16.25 11.04 6.19
CA LYS A 68 -16.24 12.27 6.96
C LYS A 68 -15.57 13.42 6.17
N PRO A 69 -16.28 14.54 5.99
CA PRO A 69 -15.65 15.74 5.43
C PRO A 69 -14.67 16.34 6.46
N GLY A 70 -13.41 16.48 6.07
CA GLY A 70 -12.37 17.06 6.90
C GLY A 70 -11.49 16.04 7.63
N LYS A 71 -10.79 16.49 8.68
CA LYS A 71 -9.84 15.66 9.43
C LYS A 71 -10.57 14.74 10.41
N LEU A 72 -10.07 13.51 10.54
CA LEU A 72 -10.48 12.58 11.58
C LEU A 72 -9.93 13.04 12.93
N THR A 73 -10.70 12.83 14.00
CA THR A 73 -10.18 12.91 15.37
C THR A 73 -9.23 11.74 15.62
N GLU A 74 -8.46 11.79 16.71
CA GLU A 74 -7.56 10.68 17.08
C GLU A 74 -8.30 9.35 17.26
N ALA A 75 -9.47 9.38 17.89
CA ALA A 75 -10.31 8.19 18.07
C ALA A 75 -10.84 7.65 16.75
N GLU A 76 -11.30 8.49 15.83
CA GLU A 76 -11.75 8.09 14.51
C GLU A 76 -10.59 7.57 13.66
N TYR A 77 -9.41 8.19 13.80
CA TYR A 77 -8.20 7.70 13.11
C TYR A 77 -7.74 6.34 13.65
N ALA A 78 -7.86 6.10 14.96
CA ALA A 78 -7.61 4.79 15.53
C ALA A 78 -8.55 3.73 14.93
N VAL A 79 -9.85 4.04 14.77
CA VAL A 79 -10.79 3.15 14.07
C VAL A 79 -10.40 2.99 12.60
N MET A 80 -10.05 4.08 11.89
CA MET A 80 -9.62 3.99 10.49
C MET A 80 -8.45 3.03 10.32
N LYS A 81 -7.45 3.05 11.21
CA LYS A 81 -6.29 2.15 11.13
C LYS A 81 -6.66 0.66 11.19
N THR A 82 -7.81 0.29 11.77
CA THR A 82 -8.22 -1.11 11.86
C THR A 82 -8.60 -1.72 10.51
N HIS A 83 -8.69 -0.94 9.42
CA HIS A 83 -8.92 -1.51 8.10
C HIS A 83 -7.82 -2.48 7.68
N THR A 84 -6.57 -2.29 8.14
CA THR A 84 -5.47 -3.20 7.87
C THR A 84 -5.73 -4.59 8.44
N LEU A 85 -6.19 -4.65 9.69
CA LEU A 85 -6.60 -5.89 10.35
C LEU A 85 -7.82 -6.52 9.68
N SER A 86 -8.85 -5.69 9.42
CA SER A 86 -10.07 -6.15 8.76
C SER A 86 -9.80 -6.70 7.36
N GLY A 87 -8.86 -6.09 6.64
CA GLY A 87 -8.40 -6.57 5.33
C GLY A 87 -7.70 -7.92 5.44
N ALA A 88 -6.76 -8.08 6.38
CA ALA A 88 -6.05 -9.33 6.60
C ALA A 88 -7.00 -10.47 6.97
N ARG A 89 -8.00 -10.22 7.83
CA ARG A 89 -9.03 -11.21 8.23
C ARG A 89 -9.80 -11.81 7.06
N LEU A 90 -9.98 -11.07 5.97
CA LEU A 90 -10.69 -11.58 4.79
C LEU A 90 -9.94 -12.72 4.10
N PHE A 91 -8.64 -12.88 4.40
CA PHE A 91 -7.76 -13.87 3.79
C PHE A 91 -7.12 -14.81 4.81
N ASP A 92 -7.53 -14.79 6.08
CA ASP A 92 -6.89 -15.52 7.18
C ASP A 92 -7.06 -17.06 7.04
N GLU A 93 -8.13 -17.54 6.43
CA GLU A 93 -8.28 -18.94 6.05
C GLU A 93 -7.51 -19.26 4.76
N ALA A 94 -6.29 -18.70 4.65
CA ALA A 94 -5.45 -18.76 3.46
C ALA A 94 -5.29 -20.19 2.94
N ALA A 95 -6.04 -20.51 1.89
CA ALA A 95 -5.95 -21.80 1.22
C ALA A 95 -4.84 -21.83 0.14
N SER A 96 -4.22 -20.67 -0.14
CA SER A 96 -3.24 -20.51 -1.23
C SER A 96 -2.17 -19.45 -0.92
N ASP A 97 -1.03 -19.52 -1.63
CA ASP A 97 0.02 -18.49 -1.61
C ASP A 97 -0.53 -17.09 -1.93
N TRP A 98 -1.61 -17.03 -2.70
CA TRP A 98 -2.29 -15.80 -3.07
C TRP A 98 -3.01 -15.14 -1.89
N ASP A 99 -3.78 -15.90 -1.13
CA ASP A 99 -4.48 -15.40 0.05
C ASP A 99 -3.48 -14.90 1.10
N ALA A 100 -2.40 -15.65 1.32
CA ALA A 100 -1.34 -15.28 2.24
C ALA A 100 -0.71 -13.92 1.88
N LEU A 101 -0.39 -13.70 0.60
CA LEU A 101 0.18 -12.42 0.15
C LEU A 101 -0.84 -11.28 0.21
N ALA A 102 -2.13 -11.56 -0.03
CA ALA A 102 -3.18 -10.54 0.10
C ALA A 102 -3.37 -10.11 1.56
N ALA A 103 -3.36 -11.06 2.50
CA ALA A 103 -3.39 -10.78 3.93
C ALA A 103 -2.17 -9.94 4.35
N GLU A 104 -0.97 -10.34 3.92
CA GLU A 104 0.29 -9.65 4.22
C GLU A 104 0.27 -8.21 3.73
N VAL A 105 -0.13 -7.97 2.48
CA VAL A 105 -0.22 -6.62 1.90
C VAL A 105 -1.27 -5.79 2.63
N ALA A 106 -2.47 -6.33 2.85
CA ALA A 106 -3.54 -5.61 3.56
C ALA A 106 -3.08 -5.20 4.98
N LEU A 107 -2.33 -6.07 5.66
CA LEU A 107 -1.85 -5.80 7.02
C LEU A 107 -0.73 -4.75 7.03
N THR A 108 0.22 -4.78 6.08
CA THR A 108 1.52 -4.11 6.24
C THR A 108 1.74 -2.88 5.34
N HIS A 109 0.82 -2.56 4.42
CA HIS A 109 1.01 -1.43 3.49
C HIS A 109 1.04 -0.04 4.15
N HIS A 110 0.69 0.07 5.42
CA HIS A 110 0.84 1.30 6.22
C HIS A 110 1.99 1.25 7.23
N GLU A 111 2.81 0.20 7.18
CA GLU A 111 4.05 0.20 7.93
C GLU A 111 5.04 1.20 7.32
N ARG A 112 5.96 1.68 8.16
CA ARG A 112 6.98 2.64 7.78
C ARG A 112 8.36 2.09 8.11
N TRP A 113 9.30 2.36 7.26
CA TRP A 113 10.69 1.89 7.43
C TRP A 113 11.28 2.27 8.81
N ASP A 114 10.91 3.44 9.32
CA ASP A 114 11.37 3.96 10.62
C ASP A 114 10.62 3.37 11.83
N GLY A 115 9.66 2.46 11.62
CA GLY A 115 8.85 1.85 12.67
C GLY A 115 7.76 2.75 13.26
N GLN A 116 7.47 3.89 12.62
CA GLN A 116 6.39 4.79 13.04
C GLN A 116 5.06 4.51 12.31
N GLY A 117 4.99 3.37 11.61
CA GLY A 117 3.81 2.90 10.91
C GLY A 117 2.81 2.16 11.81
N TYR A 118 1.88 1.48 11.18
CA TYR A 118 0.89 0.63 11.84
C TYR A 118 0.51 -0.55 10.92
N PRO A 119 -0.04 -1.63 11.48
CA PRO A 119 -0.52 -1.85 12.83
C PRO A 119 0.57 -2.34 13.81
N GLY A 120 1.78 -2.65 13.34
CA GLY A 120 2.85 -3.26 14.10
C GLY A 120 2.77 -4.79 14.12
N ASN A 121 3.42 -5.41 15.10
CA ASN A 121 3.41 -6.86 15.23
C ASN A 121 2.04 -7.35 15.72
N ILE A 122 1.32 -8.06 14.87
CA ILE A 122 0.01 -8.67 15.16
C ILE A 122 0.18 -10.19 15.14
N GLU A 123 0.11 -10.80 16.32
CA GLU A 123 0.20 -12.26 16.48
C GLU A 123 -1.08 -12.97 16.05
N ASP A 124 -2.23 -12.37 16.34
CA ASP A 124 -3.55 -12.91 16.00
C ASP A 124 -4.47 -11.78 15.52
N VAL A 125 -4.80 -11.80 14.24
CA VAL A 125 -5.68 -10.78 13.62
C VAL A 125 -7.12 -10.82 14.16
N TRP A 126 -7.53 -11.90 14.85
CA TRP A 126 -8.87 -12.08 15.41
C TRP A 126 -8.99 -11.66 16.88
N SER A 127 -7.86 -11.38 17.55
CA SER A 127 -7.92 -10.89 18.92
C SER A 127 -8.81 -9.65 19.04
N GLU A 128 -9.66 -9.60 20.08
CA GLU A 128 -10.50 -8.42 20.35
C GLU A 128 -9.70 -7.26 20.98
N ASN A 129 -8.57 -7.55 21.58
CA ASN A 129 -7.72 -6.60 22.28
C ASN A 129 -6.53 -6.16 21.42
N HIS A 130 -6.77 -5.73 20.19
CA HIS A 130 -5.70 -5.16 19.37
C HIS A 130 -5.20 -3.85 19.95
N VAL A 131 -4.14 -3.92 20.72
CA VAL A 131 -3.31 -2.72 20.96
C VAL A 131 -2.45 -2.58 19.72
N LEU A 132 -2.69 -1.54 18.92
CA LEU A 132 -1.76 -1.17 17.86
C LEU A 132 -0.40 -0.99 18.53
N SER A 133 0.51 -1.91 18.22
CA SER A 133 1.86 -1.91 18.77
C SER A 133 2.72 -0.89 18.03
N LYS A 134 3.98 -0.75 18.45
CA LYS A 134 4.98 -0.06 17.66
C LYS A 134 5.05 -0.72 16.28
N GLY A 135 5.08 0.08 15.20
CA GLY A 135 5.17 -0.40 13.83
C GLY A 135 6.37 -1.33 13.61
N LEU A 136 6.26 -2.22 12.64
CA LEU A 136 7.39 -2.97 12.12
C LEU A 136 8.41 -1.99 11.51
N ALA A 137 9.70 -2.30 11.58
CA ALA A 137 10.75 -1.42 11.09
C ALA A 137 11.72 -2.15 10.16
N GLY A 138 12.22 -1.42 9.17
CA GLY A 138 13.25 -1.94 8.27
C GLY A 138 12.79 -3.21 7.54
N GLU A 139 13.64 -4.23 7.55
CA GLU A 139 13.40 -5.49 6.86
C GLU A 139 12.40 -6.41 7.57
N ASP A 140 11.98 -6.09 8.80
CA ASP A 140 10.87 -6.79 9.47
C ASP A 140 9.54 -6.55 8.74
N ILE A 141 9.43 -5.46 7.95
CA ILE A 141 8.30 -5.23 7.07
C ILE A 141 8.45 -6.09 5.82
N PRO A 142 7.47 -6.94 5.47
CA PRO A 142 7.50 -7.69 4.23
C PRO A 142 7.72 -6.81 3.01
N ILE A 143 8.48 -7.29 2.03
CA ILE A 143 8.80 -6.51 0.82
C ILE A 143 7.56 -6.06 0.05
N SER A 144 6.51 -6.88 0.03
CA SER A 144 5.22 -6.57 -0.57
C SER A 144 4.58 -5.33 0.05
N GLY A 145 4.56 -5.25 1.38
CA GLY A 145 4.07 -4.09 2.13
C GLY A 145 4.88 -2.83 1.86
N ARG A 146 6.24 -2.93 1.88
CA ARG A 146 7.14 -1.79 1.57
C ARG A 146 6.89 -1.21 0.18
N ILE A 147 6.68 -2.08 -0.82
CA ILE A 147 6.44 -1.68 -2.20
C ILE A 147 5.06 -1.06 -2.37
N VAL A 148 4.02 -1.68 -1.81
CA VAL A 148 2.65 -1.17 -1.92
C VAL A 148 2.50 0.16 -1.19
N ALA A 149 3.15 0.33 -0.02
CA ALA A 149 3.21 1.60 0.71
C ALA A 149 3.74 2.76 -0.16
N LEU A 150 4.85 2.54 -0.88
CA LEU A 150 5.40 3.56 -1.77
C LEU A 150 4.49 3.82 -2.97
N ALA A 151 3.95 2.77 -3.60
CA ALA A 151 3.08 2.87 -4.76
C ALA A 151 1.78 3.63 -4.44
N ASP A 152 1.15 3.34 -3.29
CA ASP A 152 -0.07 4.02 -2.84
C ASP A 152 0.18 5.50 -2.54
N VAL A 153 1.24 5.82 -1.77
CA VAL A 153 1.58 7.21 -1.47
C VAL A 153 1.93 7.99 -2.74
N TYR A 154 2.69 7.41 -3.66
CA TYR A 154 2.97 8.05 -4.95
C TYR A 154 1.67 8.38 -5.69
N ASP A 155 0.77 7.41 -5.84
CA ASP A 155 -0.51 7.64 -6.52
C ASP A 155 -1.36 8.69 -5.81
N ALA A 156 -1.36 8.67 -4.48
CA ALA A 156 -2.09 9.65 -3.67
C ALA A 156 -1.59 11.09 -3.81
N LEU A 157 -0.29 11.28 -4.07
CA LEU A 157 0.31 12.59 -4.22
C LEU A 157 0.17 13.13 -5.65
N ILE A 158 0.37 12.28 -6.66
CA ILE A 158 0.37 12.67 -8.07
C ILE A 158 -1.02 12.79 -8.69
N SER A 159 -2.03 12.15 -8.07
CA SER A 159 -3.41 12.13 -8.57
C SER A 159 -4.24 13.23 -7.92
N LYS A 160 -5.08 13.90 -8.74
CA LYS A 160 -6.08 14.83 -8.22
C LYS A 160 -7.12 14.06 -7.43
N ARG A 161 -7.42 14.49 -6.22
CA ARG A 161 -8.48 13.94 -5.37
C ARG A 161 -9.56 15.00 -5.12
N VAL A 162 -10.77 14.57 -4.76
CA VAL A 162 -11.93 15.47 -4.55
C VAL A 162 -11.63 16.66 -3.64
N TYR A 163 -10.67 16.51 -2.70
CA TYR A 163 -10.33 17.52 -1.69
C TYR A 163 -8.89 18.02 -1.75
N LYS A 164 -8.11 17.62 -2.77
CA LYS A 164 -6.69 17.97 -2.86
C LYS A 164 -6.24 18.01 -4.32
N ASP A 165 -5.65 19.12 -4.75
CA ASP A 165 -4.98 19.18 -6.04
C ASP A 165 -3.78 18.23 -6.06
N ALA A 166 -3.47 17.71 -7.26
CA ALA A 166 -2.26 16.94 -7.50
C ALA A 166 -1.02 17.79 -7.21
N TRP A 167 0.00 17.16 -6.65
CA TRP A 167 1.31 17.79 -6.53
C TRP A 167 2.01 17.77 -7.89
N ASP A 168 2.90 18.73 -8.10
CA ASP A 168 3.80 18.68 -9.25
C ASP A 168 4.72 17.46 -9.18
N GLU A 169 5.04 16.91 -10.34
CA GLU A 169 5.86 15.72 -10.50
C GLU A 169 7.20 15.83 -9.76
N ASP A 170 7.89 16.98 -9.91
CA ASP A 170 9.17 17.23 -9.24
C ASP A 170 9.03 17.26 -7.72
N GLN A 171 7.96 17.85 -7.20
CA GLN A 171 7.67 17.87 -5.75
C GLN A 171 7.43 16.46 -5.19
N VAL A 172 6.70 15.60 -5.94
CA VAL A 172 6.47 14.22 -5.53
C VAL A 172 7.78 13.45 -5.50
N LEU A 173 8.61 13.58 -6.53
CA LEU A 173 9.91 12.88 -6.58
C LEU A 173 10.86 13.35 -5.47
N GLU A 174 10.89 14.64 -5.19
CA GLU A 174 11.67 15.19 -4.08
C GLU A 174 11.17 14.67 -2.73
N TYR A 175 9.84 14.62 -2.52
CA TYR A 175 9.25 14.05 -1.32
C TYR A 175 9.66 12.60 -1.13
N LEU A 176 9.54 11.75 -2.15
CA LEU A 176 9.90 10.33 -2.06
C LEU A 176 11.38 10.14 -1.73
N LYS A 177 12.28 10.93 -2.33
CA LYS A 177 13.71 10.92 -2.02
C LYS A 177 13.98 11.32 -0.57
N ASN A 178 13.32 12.38 -0.08
CA ASN A 178 13.47 12.87 1.29
C ASN A 178 12.89 11.91 2.33
N GLN A 179 11.94 11.04 1.95
CA GLN A 179 11.35 10.01 2.81
C GLN A 179 12.06 8.65 2.73
N SER A 180 13.11 8.53 1.91
CA SER A 180 13.95 7.34 1.86
C SER A 180 14.68 7.14 3.21
N GLY A 181 14.61 5.94 3.76
CA GLY A 181 15.16 5.61 5.09
C GLY A 181 14.30 6.06 6.28
N SER A 182 13.17 6.75 6.03
CA SER A 182 12.20 7.11 7.06
C SER A 182 10.84 6.46 6.79
N GLN A 183 10.05 7.00 5.87
CA GLN A 183 8.79 6.37 5.49
C GLN A 183 8.99 5.15 4.61
N PHE A 184 9.92 5.21 3.68
CA PHE A 184 10.12 4.19 2.64
C PHE A 184 11.48 3.51 2.76
N ASP A 185 11.49 2.23 2.35
CA ASP A 185 12.70 1.45 2.15
C ASP A 185 13.59 2.11 1.08
N PRO A 186 14.88 2.40 1.38
CA PRO A 186 15.80 3.00 0.42
C PRO A 186 15.94 2.21 -0.88
N ASP A 187 16.02 0.88 -0.81
CA ASP A 187 16.16 0.02 -1.99
C ASP A 187 14.91 0.04 -2.87
N VAL A 188 13.73 0.19 -2.27
CA VAL A 188 12.45 0.32 -2.98
C VAL A 188 12.35 1.70 -3.65
N VAL A 189 12.78 2.77 -2.97
CA VAL A 189 12.85 4.12 -3.56
C VAL A 189 13.81 4.15 -4.75
N ASP A 190 14.98 3.55 -4.62
CA ASP A 190 15.98 3.48 -5.71
C ASP A 190 15.44 2.68 -6.90
N ALA A 191 14.77 1.56 -6.66
CA ALA A 191 14.12 0.78 -7.71
C ALA A 191 13.06 1.63 -8.44
N PHE A 192 12.17 2.29 -7.71
CA PHE A 192 11.13 3.17 -8.26
C PHE A 192 11.73 4.28 -9.14
N LEU A 193 12.72 5.00 -8.63
CA LEU A 193 13.36 6.12 -9.36
C LEU A 193 14.04 5.64 -10.63
N SER A 194 14.68 4.46 -10.61
CA SER A 194 15.37 3.89 -11.78
C SER A 194 14.45 3.51 -12.94
N ILE A 195 13.17 3.25 -12.65
CA ILE A 195 12.15 2.91 -13.66
C ILE A 195 11.08 4.00 -13.82
N TYR A 196 11.36 5.23 -13.37
CA TYR A 196 10.35 6.28 -13.29
C TYR A 196 9.64 6.55 -14.64
N ALA A 197 10.33 6.39 -15.76
CA ALA A 197 9.73 6.50 -17.09
C ALA A 197 8.60 5.47 -17.32
N VAL A 198 8.76 4.26 -16.80
CA VAL A 198 7.72 3.20 -16.85
C VAL A 198 6.55 3.56 -15.95
N ILE A 199 6.84 4.02 -14.72
CA ILE A 199 5.82 4.48 -13.76
C ILE A 199 4.96 5.59 -14.35
N ARG A 200 5.60 6.58 -14.99
CA ARG A 200 4.89 7.67 -15.68
C ARG A 200 4.01 7.16 -16.82
N ALA A 201 4.51 6.25 -17.64
CA ALA A 201 3.72 5.66 -18.72
C ALA A 201 2.48 4.90 -18.21
N ILE A 202 2.60 4.21 -17.06
CA ILE A 202 1.46 3.55 -16.40
C ILE A 202 0.45 4.60 -15.94
N ARG A 203 0.90 5.67 -15.27
CA ARG A 203 0.04 6.78 -14.85
C ARG A 203 -0.77 7.33 -16.03
N ASP A 204 -0.08 7.64 -17.12
CA ASP A 204 -0.67 8.25 -18.31
C ASP A 204 -1.67 7.31 -19.00
N LYS A 205 -1.41 5.99 -18.97
CA LYS A 205 -2.34 4.97 -19.49
C LYS A 205 -3.66 4.90 -18.72
N TYR A 206 -3.62 5.14 -17.41
CA TYR A 206 -4.80 5.12 -16.53
C TYR A 206 -5.24 6.53 -16.10
N ALA A 207 -4.81 7.58 -16.84
CA ALA A 207 -5.32 8.93 -16.65
C ALA A 207 -6.82 8.99 -16.91
N GLU A 208 -7.53 9.76 -16.10
CA GLU A 208 -8.97 10.00 -16.23
C GLU A 208 -9.25 11.09 -17.27
#